data_09b8658702201e82ff162cd661a42580
#
_entry.id   09b8658702201e82ff162cd661a42580
#
_cell.length_a   1.000
_cell.length_b   1.000
_cell.length_c   1.000
_cell.angle_alpha   90.00
_cell.angle_beta   90.00
_cell.angle_gamma   90.00
#
_symmetry.space_group_name_H-M   'P 1'
#
loop_
_entity.id
_entity.type
_entity.pdbx_description
1 polymer ?
#
loop_
_entity_poly.entity_id
_entity_poly.type
_entity_poly.pdbx_seq_one_letter_code
_entity_poly.pdbx_strand_id
1 'polypeptide(L)'
;MPGLRTKFLALACCTLVGGIGLNAQADTPASGASSGGDITSNPFYKPSTLPFGAPDFSKIHDSDYAPAMEKGMALQKQEIEKIANNPEPPTFENTIVAMEKTGAMLDRVMSVFNLYTGADTDPKLQQISEEMAPKLAAHQDAIYLNAKLFDRIQKIYDQRAKLKLDPESERLLEVDYQEFVLNGAKLSPADKAKLKHYNEQLSTLSTQFANKLIAAAKAGALVVDDKSRLAGLSQQQIDAAAAAAKARGLDGKWVIPLQNTTQQPALASLSNRDVRHELYEHSINRAERGDANDTRAIITKMAWLRAQKAKLLGFPDYSAWKLKDQMAKTPATVMNFLDQLVPPAKARAKAEADDRQAMIDRDQKAAGKASFQLEPWDWEYYGQQVQKAKYDIDESQVKPYFEMKDVLENGVFYAAHQLYGISFKQRTDLPVWNKDVLVYEVYNTDGKPLGLFYADYFKRDNKAGG
;
A
#
# COMPACT_ATOMS: atom_id res chain seq x y z
N MET A 1 17.47 20.00 18.42
CA MET A 1 17.82 18.60 18.75
C MET A 1 17.55 17.77 17.50
N PRO A 2 18.45 16.91 17.01
CA PRO A 2 18.21 16.20 15.78
C PRO A 2 17.33 14.97 15.99
N GLY A 3 16.19 14.94 15.30
CA GLY A 3 15.56 13.75 14.74
C GLY A 3 14.90 12.76 15.69
N LEU A 4 13.73 13.09 16.20
CA LEU A 4 12.76 12.04 16.56
C LEU A 4 12.32 11.36 15.26
N ARG A 5 12.71 10.10 15.06
CA ARG A 5 12.31 9.31 13.89
C ARG A 5 10.85 8.88 14.10
N THR A 6 9.96 9.50 13.36
CA THR A 6 8.58 9.06 13.25
C THR A 6 8.59 7.65 12.67
N LYS A 7 8.30 6.63 13.47
CA LYS A 7 8.03 5.28 12.98
C LYS A 7 6.72 5.31 12.23
N PHE A 8 6.79 5.46 10.91
CA PHE A 8 5.65 5.17 10.05
C PHE A 8 5.41 3.66 10.11
N LEU A 9 4.46 3.25 10.93
CA LEU A 9 3.84 1.95 10.82
C LEU A 9 3.02 1.96 9.52
N ALA A 10 3.63 1.53 8.43
CA ALA A 10 2.92 1.31 7.17
C ALA A 10 2.02 0.07 7.34
N LEU A 11 0.87 0.28 7.99
CA LEU A 11 -0.22 -0.69 7.96
C LEU A 11 -0.87 -0.53 6.59
N ALA A 12 -0.52 -1.41 5.64
CA ALA A 12 -1.14 -1.48 4.34
C ALA A 12 -2.65 -1.67 4.51
N CYS A 13 -3.42 -0.58 4.32
CA CYS A 13 -4.86 -0.65 4.14
C CYS A 13 -5.14 -1.15 2.73
N CYS A 14 -5.25 -2.46 2.55
CA CYS A 14 -5.91 -3.03 1.38
C CYS A 14 -7.40 -3.14 1.67
N THR A 15 -8.19 -2.35 1.00
CA THR A 15 -9.65 -2.47 0.95
C THR A 15 -10.05 -3.48 -0.13
N LEU A 16 -10.67 -4.55 0.30
CA LEU A 16 -11.84 -5.37 -0.11
C LEU A 16 -12.10 -5.71 -1.60
N VAL A 17 -12.42 -6.94 -1.85
CA VAL A 17 -13.64 -7.76 -2.07
C VAL A 17 -13.25 -9.05 -2.78
N GLY A 18 -13.67 -10.12 -2.47
CA GLY A 18 -14.56 -11.18 -2.14
C GLY A 18 -14.37 -12.48 -2.91
N GLY A 19 -14.40 -13.58 -2.29
CA GLY A 19 -15.07 -14.84 -2.34
C GLY A 19 -14.51 -16.16 -2.88
N ILE A 20 -14.68 -17.18 -2.12
CA ILE A 20 -14.89 -18.65 -2.13
C ILE A 20 -14.07 -19.58 -3.07
N GLY A 21 -13.50 -20.59 -2.49
CA GLY A 21 -13.67 -21.99 -2.75
C GLY A 21 -12.50 -22.97 -2.83
N LEU A 22 -12.34 -23.76 -1.80
CA LEU A 22 -12.08 -25.20 -1.61
C LEU A 22 -10.89 -25.95 -2.27
N ASN A 23 -10.19 -26.64 -1.34
CA ASN A 23 -9.37 -27.87 -1.42
C ASN A 23 -7.94 -27.78 -1.94
N ALA A 24 -7.01 -27.93 -1.01
CA ALA A 24 -5.66 -28.42 -1.29
C ALA A 24 -5.20 -29.41 -0.21
N GLN A 25 -4.68 -30.53 -0.65
CA GLN A 25 -4.01 -31.54 0.14
C GLN A 25 -2.72 -30.99 0.76
N ALA A 26 -2.47 -31.38 1.99
CA ALA A 26 -1.27 -31.06 2.73
C ALA A 26 -0.09 -31.91 2.26
N ASP A 27 0.94 -31.25 1.74
CA ASP A 27 2.29 -31.82 1.66
C ASP A 27 3.16 -31.18 2.74
N THR A 28 3.85 -32.02 3.47
CA THR A 28 4.73 -31.69 4.58
C THR A 28 5.95 -30.90 4.09
N PRO A 29 6.30 -29.76 4.68
CA PRO A 29 7.51 -29.06 4.28
C PRO A 29 8.75 -29.72 4.88
N ALA A 30 9.67 -30.10 4.02
CA ALA A 30 11.02 -30.48 4.40
C ALA A 30 11.73 -29.28 5.06
N SER A 31 12.25 -29.50 6.26
CA SER A 31 13.10 -28.56 6.97
C SER A 31 14.39 -28.30 6.21
N GLY A 32 14.44 -27.25 5.42
CA GLY A 32 15.68 -26.71 4.85
C GLY A 32 16.43 -25.94 5.92
N ALA A 33 17.48 -26.53 6.46
CA ALA A 33 18.44 -25.83 7.28
C ALA A 33 19.08 -24.70 6.46
N SER A 34 18.90 -23.44 6.91
CA SER A 34 19.61 -22.31 6.34
C SER A 34 21.12 -22.51 6.51
N SER A 35 21.86 -22.52 5.41
CA SER A 35 23.31 -22.44 5.41
C SER A 35 23.72 -21.14 6.12
N GLY A 36 24.31 -21.26 7.33
CA GLY A 36 24.73 -20.14 8.15
C GLY A 36 25.92 -19.42 7.53
N GLY A 37 25.67 -18.55 6.54
CA GLY A 37 26.63 -17.54 6.12
C GLY A 37 26.80 -16.52 7.27
N ASP A 38 28.00 -15.95 7.36
CA ASP A 38 28.26 -14.92 8.35
C ASP A 38 27.36 -13.70 8.12
N ILE A 39 26.38 -13.49 9.01
CA ILE A 39 25.43 -12.38 8.93
C ILE A 39 26.10 -11.00 8.88
N THR A 40 27.36 -10.90 9.31
CA THR A 40 28.11 -9.63 9.30
C THR A 40 28.42 -9.14 7.89
N SER A 41 28.38 -10.03 6.88
CA SER A 41 28.52 -9.70 5.46
C SER A 41 27.22 -9.23 4.81
N ASN A 42 26.06 -9.41 5.47
CA ASN A 42 24.77 -8.99 4.95
C ASN A 42 24.70 -7.45 4.86
N PRO A 43 24.23 -6.87 3.72
CA PRO A 43 24.20 -5.42 3.50
C PRO A 43 23.34 -4.65 4.52
N PHE A 44 22.41 -5.30 5.19
CA PHE A 44 21.59 -4.70 6.24
C PHE A 44 22.21 -4.73 7.65
N TYR A 45 23.30 -5.49 7.85
CA TYR A 45 23.90 -5.63 9.18
C TYR A 45 24.44 -4.32 9.74
N LYS A 46 25.06 -3.50 8.89
CA LYS A 46 25.56 -2.17 9.25
C LYS A 46 24.74 -1.08 8.52
N PRO A 47 24.66 0.13 9.08
CA PRO A 47 24.14 1.28 8.34
C PRO A 47 24.89 1.49 7.03
N SER A 48 24.17 1.92 5.98
CA SER A 48 24.79 2.30 4.71
C SER A 48 25.70 3.52 4.89
N THR A 49 26.80 3.55 4.11
CA THR A 49 27.72 4.68 4.05
C THR A 49 27.38 5.68 2.93
N LEU A 50 26.37 5.41 2.14
CA LEU A 50 25.88 6.33 1.12
C LEU A 50 25.26 7.58 1.76
N PRO A 51 25.16 8.70 1.03
CA PRO A 51 24.54 9.93 1.54
C PRO A 51 23.19 9.67 2.21
N PHE A 52 22.97 10.27 3.38
CA PHE A 52 21.77 10.11 4.21
C PHE A 52 21.48 8.66 4.66
N GLY A 53 22.46 7.75 4.57
CA GLY A 53 22.24 6.32 4.85
C GLY A 53 21.35 5.62 3.83
N ALA A 54 21.28 6.15 2.60
CA ALA A 54 20.50 5.56 1.50
C ALA A 54 20.90 4.09 1.28
N PRO A 55 19.94 3.20 0.99
CA PRO A 55 20.24 1.79 0.70
C PRO A 55 21.14 1.67 -0.53
N ASP A 56 22.14 0.80 -0.44
CA ASP A 56 22.95 0.43 -1.61
C ASP A 56 22.24 -0.67 -2.40
N PHE A 57 21.26 -0.27 -3.23
CA PHE A 57 20.44 -1.18 -4.03
C PHE A 57 21.26 -2.07 -4.96
N SER A 58 22.50 -1.69 -5.28
CA SER A 58 23.38 -2.50 -6.13
C SER A 58 23.97 -3.73 -5.43
N LYS A 59 23.88 -3.79 -4.09
CA LYS A 59 24.45 -4.86 -3.26
C LYS A 59 23.38 -5.70 -2.55
N ILE A 60 22.12 -5.33 -2.67
CA ILE A 60 21.02 -6.02 -1.99
C ILE A 60 20.42 -7.07 -2.93
N HIS A 61 20.30 -8.31 -2.45
CA HIS A 61 19.72 -9.44 -3.16
C HIS A 61 18.56 -10.04 -2.36
N ASP A 62 17.64 -10.73 -3.01
CA ASP A 62 16.48 -11.35 -2.34
C ASP A 62 16.87 -12.26 -1.18
N SER A 63 17.98 -12.99 -1.32
CA SER A 63 18.52 -13.88 -0.29
C SER A 63 18.94 -13.16 1.00
N ASP A 64 19.12 -11.84 0.97
CA ASP A 64 19.60 -11.07 2.11
C ASP A 64 18.48 -10.73 3.10
N TYR A 65 17.20 -10.70 2.62
CA TYR A 65 16.08 -10.20 3.43
C TYR A 65 15.73 -11.10 4.60
N ALA A 66 15.43 -12.38 4.37
CA ALA A 66 14.96 -13.26 5.44
C ALA A 66 15.99 -13.39 6.59
N PRO A 67 17.31 -13.65 6.34
CA PRO A 67 18.29 -13.69 7.41
C PRO A 67 18.44 -12.36 8.16
N ALA A 68 18.35 -11.22 7.44
CA ALA A 68 18.44 -9.90 8.05
C ALA A 68 17.23 -9.57 8.93
N MET A 69 16.01 -9.95 8.50
CA MET A 69 14.80 -9.82 9.30
C MET A 69 14.87 -10.65 10.57
N GLU A 70 15.27 -11.93 10.46
CA GLU A 70 15.41 -12.82 11.61
C GLU A 70 16.43 -12.29 12.61
N LYS A 71 17.58 -11.81 12.14
CA LYS A 71 18.60 -11.19 12.97
C LYS A 71 18.11 -9.89 13.60
N GLY A 72 17.44 -9.03 12.82
CA GLY A 72 16.86 -7.77 13.28
C GLY A 72 15.83 -7.99 14.39
N MET A 73 14.91 -8.95 14.21
CA MET A 73 13.95 -9.36 15.24
C MET A 73 14.62 -9.86 16.51
N ALA A 74 15.66 -10.70 16.37
CA ALA A 74 16.40 -11.23 17.52
C ALA A 74 17.11 -10.11 18.30
N LEU A 75 17.71 -9.14 17.62
CA LEU A 75 18.35 -7.98 18.27
C LEU A 75 17.32 -7.10 18.96
N GLN A 76 16.25 -6.74 18.30
CA GLN A 76 15.19 -5.92 18.91
C GLN A 76 14.57 -6.60 20.13
N LYS A 77 14.35 -7.91 20.07
CA LYS A 77 13.87 -8.68 21.23
C LYS A 77 14.82 -8.55 22.42
N GLN A 78 16.15 -8.65 22.20
CA GLN A 78 17.14 -8.47 23.26
C GLN A 78 17.13 -7.05 23.83
N GLU A 79 16.96 -6.03 22.99
CA GLU A 79 16.86 -4.63 23.40
C GLU A 79 15.61 -4.40 24.25
N ILE A 80 14.46 -4.92 23.84
CA ILE A 80 13.21 -4.87 24.59
C ILE A 80 13.31 -5.62 25.93
N GLU A 81 13.94 -6.79 25.94
CA GLU A 81 14.14 -7.56 27.17
C GLU A 81 15.03 -6.81 28.20
N LYS A 82 16.03 -6.06 27.75
CA LYS A 82 16.85 -5.20 28.60
C LYS A 82 16.00 -4.09 29.25
N ILE A 83 15.12 -3.44 28.47
CA ILE A 83 14.22 -2.41 28.99
C ILE A 83 13.24 -3.01 29.97
N ALA A 84 12.57 -4.11 29.60
CA ALA A 84 11.55 -4.77 30.42
C ALA A 84 12.09 -5.30 31.76
N ASN A 85 13.35 -5.73 31.80
CA ASN A 85 14.01 -6.27 32.99
C ASN A 85 14.95 -5.25 33.67
N ASN A 86 14.92 -3.97 33.30
CA ASN A 86 15.72 -2.95 33.95
C ASN A 86 15.31 -2.84 35.47
N PRO A 87 16.23 -3.05 36.40
CA PRO A 87 15.93 -2.99 37.86
C PRO A 87 15.61 -1.58 38.36
N GLU A 88 16.01 -0.54 37.62
CA GLU A 88 15.73 0.84 38.02
C GLU A 88 14.26 1.19 37.88
N PRO A 89 13.73 2.10 38.71
CA PRO A 89 12.39 2.63 38.51
C PRO A 89 12.14 3.10 37.11
N PRO A 90 10.95 2.85 36.51
CA PRO A 90 10.65 3.26 35.17
C PRO A 90 10.56 4.79 35.07
N THR A 91 11.26 5.33 34.08
CA THR A 91 11.24 6.75 33.70
C THR A 91 10.90 6.87 32.21
N PHE A 92 10.51 8.07 31.79
CA PHE A 92 10.29 8.37 30.36
C PHE A 92 11.53 8.01 29.53
N GLU A 93 12.71 8.40 29.99
CA GLU A 93 13.98 8.15 29.28
C GLU A 93 14.37 6.66 29.24
N ASN A 94 14.34 5.94 30.38
CA ASN A 94 14.81 4.55 30.44
C ASN A 94 13.78 3.51 29.96
N THR A 95 12.60 3.97 29.53
CA THR A 95 11.53 3.08 29.04
C THR A 95 10.99 3.57 27.70
N ILE A 96 10.37 4.75 27.62
CA ILE A 96 9.75 5.24 26.38
C ILE A 96 10.82 5.59 25.33
N VAL A 97 11.72 6.51 25.65
CA VAL A 97 12.81 6.91 24.73
C VAL A 97 13.73 5.73 24.41
N ALA A 98 13.98 4.85 25.39
CA ALA A 98 14.77 3.64 25.16
C ALA A 98 14.08 2.69 24.18
N MET A 99 12.74 2.51 24.27
CA MET A 99 11.93 1.67 23.38
C MET A 99 11.95 2.22 21.92
N GLU A 100 11.80 3.54 21.77
CA GLU A 100 11.86 4.21 20.47
C GLU A 100 13.20 4.00 19.71
N LYS A 101 14.27 3.73 20.42
CA LYS A 101 15.59 3.48 19.85
C LYS A 101 15.84 2.02 19.45
N THR A 102 14.93 1.09 19.78
CA THR A 102 15.08 -0.33 19.46
C THR A 102 14.78 -0.65 18.00
N GLY A 103 15.30 -1.77 17.51
CA GLY A 103 14.93 -2.33 16.21
C GLY A 103 15.59 -1.71 15.00
N ALA A 104 16.65 -0.93 15.15
CA ALA A 104 17.28 -0.19 14.04
C ALA A 104 17.72 -1.07 12.85
N MET A 105 18.09 -2.33 13.07
CA MET A 105 18.43 -3.25 11.97
C MET A 105 17.15 -3.74 11.28
N LEU A 106 16.11 -4.09 12.04
CA LEU A 106 14.84 -4.52 11.49
C LEU A 106 14.19 -3.40 10.67
N ASP A 107 14.23 -2.17 11.15
CA ASP A 107 13.69 -1.00 10.44
C ASP A 107 14.41 -0.80 9.08
N ARG A 108 15.73 -0.96 9.04
CA ARG A 108 16.48 -0.85 7.77
C ARG A 108 16.06 -1.89 6.76
N VAL A 109 16.01 -3.16 7.15
CA VAL A 109 15.64 -4.22 6.21
C VAL A 109 14.19 -4.11 5.79
N MET A 110 13.27 -3.83 6.71
CA MET A 110 11.84 -3.70 6.42
C MET A 110 11.52 -2.51 5.53
N SER A 111 12.22 -1.38 5.68
CA SER A 111 12.04 -0.21 4.81
C SER A 111 12.35 -0.55 3.35
N VAL A 112 13.43 -1.28 3.09
CA VAL A 112 13.81 -1.67 1.72
C VAL A 112 12.93 -2.82 1.21
N PHE A 113 12.63 -3.80 2.06
CA PHE A 113 11.75 -4.91 1.69
C PHE A 113 10.34 -4.45 1.30
N ASN A 114 9.75 -3.55 2.09
CA ASN A 114 8.44 -2.97 1.79
C ASN A 114 8.47 -2.12 0.51
N LEU A 115 9.58 -1.43 0.24
CA LEU A 115 9.76 -0.72 -1.02
C LEU A 115 9.71 -1.70 -2.21
N TYR A 116 10.50 -2.76 -2.19
CA TYR A 116 10.54 -3.73 -3.29
C TYR A 116 9.22 -4.47 -3.45
N THR A 117 8.64 -4.98 -2.37
CA THR A 117 7.34 -5.68 -2.44
C THR A 117 6.20 -4.80 -2.91
N GLY A 118 6.29 -3.48 -2.70
CA GLY A 118 5.32 -2.50 -3.19
C GLY A 118 5.61 -1.96 -4.58
N ALA A 119 6.88 -1.75 -4.95
CA ALA A 119 7.25 -1.00 -6.14
C ALA A 119 7.86 -1.84 -7.27
N ASP A 120 8.48 -2.97 -6.96
CA ASP A 120 9.19 -3.82 -7.95
C ASP A 120 9.28 -5.28 -7.49
N THR A 121 8.12 -5.87 -7.14
CA THR A 121 8.06 -7.23 -6.58
C THR A 121 8.32 -8.31 -7.61
N ASP A 122 8.80 -9.45 -7.16
CA ASP A 122 8.96 -10.68 -7.92
C ASP A 122 8.46 -11.92 -7.13
N PRO A 123 8.41 -13.11 -7.75
CA PRO A 123 7.93 -14.33 -7.07
C PRO A 123 8.76 -14.72 -5.84
N LYS A 124 10.06 -14.42 -5.81
CA LYS A 124 10.94 -14.74 -4.67
C LYS A 124 10.67 -13.82 -3.49
N LEU A 125 10.53 -12.51 -3.73
CA LEU A 125 10.13 -11.53 -2.72
C LEU A 125 8.74 -11.82 -2.16
N GLN A 126 7.79 -12.25 -3.01
CA GLN A 126 6.46 -12.67 -2.58
C GLN A 126 6.52 -13.90 -1.67
N GLN A 127 7.33 -14.90 -2.01
CA GLN A 127 7.56 -16.07 -1.16
C GLN A 127 8.15 -15.67 0.19
N ILE A 128 9.20 -14.84 0.21
CA ILE A 128 9.81 -14.33 1.45
C ILE A 128 8.78 -13.56 2.28
N SER A 129 7.95 -12.75 1.64
CA SER A 129 6.86 -12.01 2.31
C SER A 129 5.90 -12.97 3.03
N GLU A 130 5.49 -14.07 2.37
CA GLU A 130 4.59 -15.06 2.96
C GLU A 130 5.25 -15.85 4.11
N GLU A 131 6.52 -16.19 3.97
CA GLU A 131 7.28 -16.89 5.01
C GLU A 131 7.54 -16.04 6.24
N MET A 132 7.81 -14.73 6.05
CA MET A 132 8.19 -13.82 7.12
C MET A 132 6.98 -13.16 7.81
N ALA A 133 5.83 -13.04 7.13
CA ALA A 133 4.65 -12.38 7.69
C ALA A 133 4.20 -12.93 9.06
N PRO A 134 4.03 -14.23 9.28
CA PRO A 134 3.68 -14.77 10.60
C PRO A 134 4.80 -14.58 11.63
N LYS A 135 6.07 -14.64 11.25
CA LYS A 135 7.22 -14.40 12.16
C LYS A 135 7.27 -12.95 12.63
N LEU A 136 7.02 -11.99 11.72
CA LEU A 136 6.95 -10.56 12.04
C LEU A 136 5.75 -10.25 12.95
N ALA A 137 4.59 -10.87 12.70
CA ALA A 137 3.43 -10.76 13.58
C ALA A 137 3.71 -11.31 14.98
N ALA A 138 4.34 -12.48 15.08
CA ALA A 138 4.75 -13.06 16.35
C ALA A 138 5.79 -12.20 17.09
N HIS A 139 6.70 -11.56 16.36
CA HIS A 139 7.67 -10.61 16.91
C HIS A 139 6.99 -9.36 17.49
N GLN A 140 6.04 -8.77 16.76
CA GLN A 140 5.23 -7.64 17.30
C GLN A 140 4.45 -8.05 18.54
N ASP A 141 3.82 -9.21 18.53
CA ASP A 141 3.11 -9.73 19.70
C ASP A 141 4.04 -9.95 20.90
N ALA A 142 5.30 -10.34 20.66
CA ALA A 142 6.29 -10.48 21.73
C ALA A 142 6.62 -9.14 22.43
N ILE A 143 6.50 -8.04 21.71
CA ILE A 143 6.70 -6.69 22.25
C ILE A 143 5.42 -6.18 22.96
N TYR A 144 4.31 -6.08 22.22
CA TYR A 144 3.07 -5.46 22.72
C TYR A 144 2.40 -6.27 23.84
N LEU A 145 2.59 -7.59 23.88
CA LEU A 145 2.01 -8.45 24.92
C LEU A 145 2.98 -8.73 26.08
N ASN A 146 4.17 -8.09 26.10
CA ASN A 146 5.15 -8.22 27.17
C ASN A 146 4.64 -7.54 28.42
N ALA A 147 4.29 -8.34 29.42
CA ALA A 147 3.69 -7.83 30.67
C ALA A 147 4.64 -6.93 31.49
N LYS A 148 5.96 -7.24 31.50
CA LYS A 148 6.95 -6.44 32.23
C LYS A 148 7.17 -5.08 31.58
N LEU A 149 7.26 -5.06 30.24
CA LEU A 149 7.39 -3.81 29.49
C LEU A 149 6.15 -2.94 29.71
N PHE A 150 4.96 -3.53 29.56
CA PHE A 150 3.70 -2.79 29.76
C PHE A 150 3.55 -2.27 31.19
N ASP A 151 3.95 -3.01 32.21
CA ASP A 151 3.95 -2.54 33.61
C ASP A 151 4.80 -1.27 33.78
N ARG A 152 5.97 -1.21 33.13
CA ARG A 152 6.83 -0.01 33.13
C ARG A 152 6.14 1.17 32.46
N ILE A 153 5.57 0.97 31.27
CA ILE A 153 4.83 1.99 30.53
C ILE A 153 3.63 2.49 31.33
N GLN A 154 2.85 1.59 31.93
CA GLN A 154 1.68 1.91 32.78
C GLN A 154 2.07 2.80 33.96
N LYS A 155 3.15 2.46 34.67
CA LYS A 155 3.62 3.26 35.83
C LYS A 155 4.02 4.67 35.43
N ILE A 156 4.63 4.86 34.26
CA ILE A 156 4.98 6.18 33.73
C ILE A 156 3.70 6.94 33.37
N TYR A 157 2.80 6.29 32.64
CA TYR A 157 1.54 6.87 32.18
C TYR A 157 0.65 7.33 33.37
N ASP A 158 0.57 6.55 34.44
CA ASP A 158 -0.22 6.88 35.63
C ASP A 158 0.31 8.13 36.33
N GLN A 159 1.59 8.45 36.18
CA GLN A 159 2.24 9.61 36.78
C GLN A 159 2.42 10.78 35.83
N ARG A 160 1.94 10.69 34.57
CA ARG A 160 2.24 11.65 33.46
C ARG A 160 2.01 13.11 33.86
N ALA A 161 0.94 13.41 34.61
CA ALA A 161 0.65 14.77 35.04
C ALA A 161 1.72 15.37 36.00
N LYS A 162 2.56 14.52 36.61
CA LYS A 162 3.63 14.92 37.54
C LYS A 162 4.99 15.02 36.84
N LEU A 163 5.15 14.44 35.65
CA LEU A 163 6.45 14.34 34.99
C LEU A 163 6.91 15.65 34.33
N LYS A 164 6.01 16.63 34.15
CA LYS A 164 6.31 17.92 33.49
C LYS A 164 6.99 17.75 32.13
N LEU A 165 6.55 16.76 31.37
CA LEU A 165 7.02 16.54 29.99
C LEU A 165 6.63 17.72 29.10
N ASP A 166 7.40 17.97 28.04
CA ASP A 166 6.96 18.86 26.96
C ASP A 166 5.78 18.21 26.20
N PRO A 167 4.99 18.99 25.45
CA PRO A 167 3.77 18.48 24.80
C PRO A 167 4.02 17.32 23.83
N GLU A 168 5.16 17.27 23.14
CA GLU A 168 5.53 16.20 22.23
C GLU A 168 5.83 14.90 22.98
N SER A 169 6.62 14.99 24.03
CA SER A 169 6.95 13.85 24.90
C SER A 169 5.73 13.31 25.66
N GLU A 170 4.83 14.19 26.11
CA GLU A 170 3.57 13.77 26.73
C GLU A 170 2.70 13.02 25.72
N ARG A 171 2.61 13.54 24.49
CA ARG A 171 1.85 12.89 23.43
C ARG A 171 2.45 11.54 23.03
N LEU A 172 3.77 11.40 22.95
CA LEU A 172 4.43 10.12 22.68
C LEU A 172 4.05 9.08 23.73
N LEU A 173 4.15 9.44 25.01
CA LEU A 173 3.75 8.55 26.11
C LEU A 173 2.28 8.10 26.00
N GLU A 174 1.37 9.01 25.65
CA GLU A 174 -0.04 8.68 25.44
C GLU A 174 -0.25 7.71 24.27
N VAL A 175 0.44 7.93 23.15
CA VAL A 175 0.36 7.08 21.96
C VAL A 175 0.87 5.69 22.27
N ASP A 176 2.08 5.57 22.84
CA ASP A 176 2.67 4.29 23.20
C ASP A 176 1.77 3.50 24.16
N TYR A 177 1.31 4.14 25.23
CA TYR A 177 0.39 3.49 26.14
C TYR A 177 -0.89 3.01 25.46
N GLN A 178 -1.49 3.85 24.61
CA GLN A 178 -2.70 3.51 23.88
C GLN A 178 -2.46 2.36 22.91
N GLU A 179 -1.34 2.34 22.18
CA GLU A 179 -0.97 1.25 21.27
C GLU A 179 -0.85 -0.09 22.02
N PHE A 180 -0.17 -0.13 23.13
CA PHE A 180 -0.08 -1.35 23.96
C PHE A 180 -1.46 -1.83 24.39
N VAL A 181 -2.33 -0.94 24.83
CA VAL A 181 -3.71 -1.30 25.25
C VAL A 181 -4.52 -1.83 24.09
N LEU A 182 -4.48 -1.15 22.92
CA LEU A 182 -5.22 -1.55 21.73
C LEU A 182 -4.69 -2.86 21.11
N ASN A 183 -3.41 -3.19 21.34
CA ASN A 183 -2.81 -4.46 20.96
C ASN A 183 -2.91 -5.54 22.04
N GLY A 184 -3.69 -5.34 23.11
CA GLY A 184 -4.07 -6.38 24.02
C GLY A 184 -3.15 -6.56 25.26
N ALA A 185 -2.32 -5.57 25.61
CA ALA A 185 -1.43 -5.64 26.77
C ALA A 185 -2.14 -6.00 28.06
N LYS A 186 -3.40 -5.57 28.24
CA LYS A 186 -4.24 -5.82 29.43
C LYS A 186 -4.98 -7.16 29.44
N LEU A 187 -4.90 -7.94 28.36
CA LEU A 187 -5.58 -9.24 28.28
C LEU A 187 -4.99 -10.27 29.26
N SER A 188 -5.82 -11.25 29.62
CA SER A 188 -5.39 -12.43 30.35
C SER A 188 -4.35 -13.23 29.54
N PRO A 189 -3.49 -14.04 30.17
CA PRO A 189 -2.55 -14.91 29.43
C PRO A 189 -3.24 -15.82 28.41
N ALA A 190 -4.41 -16.35 28.73
CA ALA A 190 -5.19 -17.20 27.83
C ALA A 190 -5.71 -16.42 26.60
N ASP A 191 -6.16 -15.17 26.81
CA ASP A 191 -6.66 -14.33 25.73
C ASP A 191 -5.52 -13.75 24.88
N LYS A 192 -4.36 -13.47 25.48
CA LYS A 192 -3.13 -13.16 24.73
C LYS A 192 -2.73 -14.28 23.78
N ALA A 193 -2.86 -15.55 24.21
CA ALA A 193 -2.57 -16.69 23.33
C ALA A 193 -3.55 -16.78 22.13
N LYS A 194 -4.86 -16.52 22.35
CA LYS A 194 -5.85 -16.44 21.26
C LYS A 194 -5.54 -15.28 20.31
N LEU A 195 -5.19 -14.11 20.85
CA LEU A 195 -4.87 -12.93 20.07
C LEU A 195 -3.67 -13.17 19.14
N LYS A 196 -2.60 -13.79 19.66
CA LYS A 196 -1.44 -14.20 18.84
C LYS A 196 -1.84 -15.07 17.66
N HIS A 197 -2.68 -16.08 17.91
CA HIS A 197 -3.17 -16.94 16.84
C HIS A 197 -4.00 -16.20 15.78
N TYR A 198 -4.84 -15.22 16.19
CA TYR A 198 -5.56 -14.38 15.24
C TYR A 198 -4.62 -13.46 14.45
N ASN A 199 -3.61 -12.86 15.10
CA ASN A 199 -2.65 -11.98 14.45
C ASN A 199 -1.80 -12.73 13.43
N GLU A 200 -1.33 -13.94 13.73
CA GLU A 200 -0.59 -14.82 12.82
C GLU A 200 -1.41 -15.16 11.58
N GLN A 201 -2.67 -15.61 11.74
CA GLN A 201 -3.55 -15.91 10.63
C GLN A 201 -3.86 -14.66 9.79
N LEU A 202 -4.15 -13.51 10.42
CA LEU A 202 -4.44 -12.27 9.73
C LEU A 202 -3.23 -11.76 8.93
N SER A 203 -2.02 -11.90 9.47
CA SER A 203 -0.79 -11.52 8.78
C SER A 203 -0.58 -12.37 7.52
N THR A 204 -0.67 -13.70 7.64
CA THR A 204 -0.57 -14.62 6.52
C THR A 204 -1.62 -14.33 5.44
N LEU A 205 -2.89 -14.21 5.82
CA LEU A 205 -3.98 -13.94 4.88
C LEU A 205 -3.86 -12.59 4.20
N SER A 206 -3.39 -11.56 4.91
CA SER A 206 -3.18 -10.22 4.33
C SER A 206 -2.10 -10.23 3.26
N THR A 207 -1.00 -10.95 3.50
CA THR A 207 0.09 -11.08 2.52
C THR A 207 -0.37 -11.87 1.29
N GLN A 208 -1.04 -13.01 1.49
CA GLN A 208 -1.62 -13.80 0.40
C GLN A 208 -2.62 -13.00 -0.43
N PHE A 209 -3.45 -12.20 0.22
CA PHE A 209 -4.40 -11.31 -0.44
C PHE A 209 -3.69 -10.31 -1.35
N ALA A 210 -2.66 -9.63 -0.85
CA ALA A 210 -1.90 -8.64 -1.62
C ALA A 210 -1.21 -9.28 -2.85
N ASN A 211 -0.54 -10.43 -2.67
CA ASN A 211 0.11 -11.15 -3.76
C ASN A 211 -0.89 -11.61 -4.83
N LYS A 212 -2.04 -12.15 -4.41
CA LYS A 212 -3.10 -12.58 -5.34
C LYS A 212 -3.69 -11.39 -6.12
N LEU A 213 -3.84 -10.21 -5.52
CA LEU A 213 -4.34 -9.02 -6.23
C LEU A 213 -3.39 -8.59 -7.36
N ILE A 214 -2.08 -8.60 -7.11
CA ILE A 214 -1.07 -8.29 -8.13
C ILE A 214 -1.15 -9.31 -9.27
N ALA A 215 -1.17 -10.59 -8.94
CA ALA A 215 -1.27 -11.69 -9.91
C ALA A 215 -2.59 -11.64 -10.70
N ALA A 216 -3.71 -11.36 -10.02
CA ALA A 216 -5.04 -11.23 -10.65
C ALA A 216 -5.11 -10.06 -11.63
N ALA A 217 -4.52 -8.91 -11.29
CA ALA A 217 -4.46 -7.76 -12.20
C ALA A 217 -3.67 -8.08 -13.48
N LYS A 218 -2.54 -8.81 -13.35
CA LYS A 218 -1.73 -9.23 -14.48
C LYS A 218 -2.43 -10.28 -15.34
N ALA A 219 -2.97 -11.34 -14.72
CA ALA A 219 -3.67 -12.43 -15.41
C ALA A 219 -5.01 -11.99 -16.03
N GLY A 220 -5.64 -11.00 -15.42
CA GLY A 220 -6.93 -10.46 -15.85
C GLY A 220 -6.88 -9.47 -17.01
N ALA A 221 -5.70 -9.09 -17.51
CA ALA A 221 -5.57 -8.16 -18.61
C ALA A 221 -6.41 -8.58 -19.85
N LEU A 222 -7.04 -7.62 -20.51
CA LEU A 222 -7.83 -7.89 -21.71
C LEU A 222 -6.90 -8.14 -22.91
N VAL A 223 -7.02 -9.31 -23.52
CA VAL A 223 -6.29 -9.68 -24.76
C VAL A 223 -7.21 -9.45 -25.96
N VAL A 224 -6.75 -8.68 -26.92
CA VAL A 224 -7.45 -8.39 -28.19
C VAL A 224 -6.62 -8.93 -29.34
N ASP A 225 -7.22 -9.70 -30.24
CA ASP A 225 -6.57 -10.35 -31.39
C ASP A 225 -6.88 -9.67 -32.74
N ASP A 226 -7.85 -8.75 -32.76
CA ASP A 226 -8.19 -7.95 -33.93
C ASP A 226 -8.02 -6.45 -33.63
N LYS A 227 -7.10 -5.79 -34.36
CA LYS A 227 -6.81 -4.35 -34.22
C LYS A 227 -8.05 -3.47 -34.42
N SER A 228 -8.99 -3.89 -35.27
CA SER A 228 -10.20 -3.10 -35.53
C SER A 228 -11.08 -2.90 -34.31
N ARG A 229 -11.00 -3.82 -33.35
CA ARG A 229 -11.70 -3.74 -32.06
C ARG A 229 -11.18 -2.64 -31.13
N LEU A 230 -9.96 -2.12 -31.40
CA LEU A 230 -9.32 -1.03 -30.65
C LEU A 230 -9.65 0.35 -31.21
N ALA A 231 -10.65 0.46 -32.07
CA ALA A 231 -11.11 1.75 -32.63
C ALA A 231 -11.41 2.75 -31.51
N GLY A 232 -10.94 4.00 -31.67
CA GLY A 232 -11.03 5.08 -30.67
C GLY A 232 -9.78 5.27 -29.83
N LEU A 233 -8.91 4.26 -29.70
CA LEU A 233 -7.59 4.44 -29.08
C LEU A 233 -6.65 5.22 -29.99
N SER A 234 -5.80 6.07 -29.40
CA SER A 234 -4.71 6.72 -30.11
C SER A 234 -3.67 5.71 -30.58
N GLN A 235 -2.87 6.07 -31.60
CA GLN A 235 -1.78 5.18 -32.08
C GLN A 235 -0.81 4.85 -30.94
N GLN A 236 -0.49 5.81 -30.05
CA GLN A 236 0.36 5.58 -28.88
C GLN A 236 -0.23 4.53 -27.92
N GLN A 237 -1.55 4.54 -27.69
CA GLN A 237 -2.22 3.53 -26.85
C GLN A 237 -2.20 2.15 -27.52
N ILE A 238 -2.41 2.09 -28.85
CA ILE A 238 -2.34 0.83 -29.61
C ILE A 238 -0.92 0.25 -29.59
N ASP A 239 0.11 1.09 -29.75
CA ASP A 239 1.51 0.66 -29.70
C ASP A 239 1.90 0.17 -28.29
N ALA A 240 1.43 0.85 -27.25
CA ALA A 240 1.60 0.43 -25.86
C ALA A 240 0.91 -0.93 -25.58
N ALA A 241 -0.29 -1.14 -26.12
CA ALA A 241 -1.01 -2.41 -26.00
C ALA A 241 -0.29 -3.55 -26.75
N ALA A 242 0.29 -3.28 -27.93
CA ALA A 242 1.11 -4.25 -28.65
C ALA A 242 2.41 -4.59 -27.89
N ALA A 243 3.08 -3.59 -27.31
CA ALA A 243 4.25 -3.79 -26.48
C ALA A 243 3.93 -4.63 -25.22
N ALA A 244 2.78 -4.35 -24.58
CA ALA A 244 2.29 -5.12 -23.45
C ALA A 244 1.97 -6.58 -23.80
N ALA A 245 1.46 -6.84 -25.00
CA ALA A 245 1.25 -8.20 -25.53
C ALA A 245 2.58 -8.91 -25.78
N LYS A 246 3.52 -8.25 -26.44
CA LYS A 246 4.85 -8.80 -26.71
C LYS A 246 5.59 -9.17 -25.40
N ALA A 247 5.52 -8.32 -24.39
CA ALA A 247 6.11 -8.59 -23.06
C ALA A 247 5.51 -9.82 -22.36
N ARG A 248 4.34 -10.29 -22.83
CA ARG A 248 3.63 -11.49 -22.34
C ARG A 248 3.76 -12.70 -23.31
N GLY A 249 4.60 -12.60 -24.35
CA GLY A 249 4.74 -13.65 -25.36
C GLY A 249 3.53 -13.79 -26.29
N LEU A 250 2.70 -12.76 -26.42
CA LEU A 250 1.49 -12.73 -27.26
C LEU A 250 1.73 -11.88 -28.52
N ASP A 251 2.74 -12.22 -29.29
CA ASP A 251 3.08 -11.49 -30.51
C ASP A 251 1.89 -11.46 -31.50
N GLY A 252 1.69 -10.31 -32.15
CA GLY A 252 0.59 -10.09 -33.09
C GLY A 252 -0.77 -9.79 -32.43
N LYS A 253 -0.83 -9.71 -31.10
CA LYS A 253 -2.01 -9.30 -30.34
C LYS A 253 -1.81 -7.98 -29.64
N TRP A 254 -2.84 -7.51 -28.95
CA TRP A 254 -2.86 -6.32 -28.12
C TRP A 254 -3.33 -6.68 -26.72
N VAL A 255 -2.72 -6.13 -25.68
CA VAL A 255 -3.11 -6.34 -24.29
C VAL A 255 -3.38 -5.00 -23.63
N ILE A 256 -4.56 -4.87 -23.02
CA ILE A 256 -4.91 -3.74 -22.16
C ILE A 256 -4.76 -4.21 -20.69
N PRO A 257 -3.67 -3.83 -19.97
CA PRO A 257 -3.48 -4.18 -18.58
C PRO A 257 -4.56 -3.57 -17.68
N LEU A 258 -4.91 -4.26 -16.59
CA LEU A 258 -5.88 -3.76 -15.60
C LEU A 258 -5.20 -2.81 -14.60
N GLN A 259 -4.67 -1.72 -15.11
CA GLN A 259 -4.06 -0.64 -14.33
C GLN A 259 -4.86 0.64 -14.52
N ASN A 260 -4.91 1.50 -13.50
CA ASN A 260 -5.61 2.78 -13.58
C ASN A 260 -5.09 3.67 -14.74
N THR A 261 -3.81 3.58 -15.08
CA THR A 261 -3.16 4.34 -16.16
C THR A 261 -3.43 3.79 -17.56
N THR A 262 -3.99 2.60 -17.71
CA THR A 262 -4.28 1.97 -19.01
C THR A 262 -5.75 1.66 -19.18
N GLN A 263 -6.38 1.01 -18.23
CA GLN A 263 -7.79 0.62 -18.27
C GLN A 263 -8.74 1.81 -18.31
N GLN A 264 -8.59 2.79 -17.42
CA GLN A 264 -9.49 3.95 -17.36
C GLN A 264 -9.39 4.80 -18.62
N PRO A 265 -8.20 5.20 -19.13
CA PRO A 265 -8.09 5.88 -20.41
C PRO A 265 -8.62 5.06 -21.58
N ALA A 266 -8.49 3.73 -21.58
CA ALA A 266 -9.04 2.89 -22.62
C ALA A 266 -10.58 2.87 -22.60
N LEU A 267 -11.21 2.74 -21.42
CA LEU A 267 -12.67 2.83 -21.27
C LEU A 267 -13.23 4.17 -21.77
N ALA A 268 -12.49 5.26 -21.56
CA ALA A 268 -12.87 6.58 -22.01
C ALA A 268 -12.74 6.79 -23.53
N SER A 269 -11.81 6.08 -24.20
CA SER A 269 -11.46 6.30 -25.59
C SER A 269 -12.03 5.27 -26.56
N LEU A 270 -12.18 3.99 -26.15
CA LEU A 270 -12.67 2.91 -27.01
C LEU A 270 -14.07 3.22 -27.54
N SER A 271 -14.22 3.30 -28.86
CA SER A 271 -15.52 3.48 -29.51
C SER A 271 -16.33 2.17 -29.60
N ASN A 272 -15.65 1.02 -29.62
CA ASN A 272 -16.30 -0.29 -29.62
C ASN A 272 -16.89 -0.61 -28.23
N ARG A 273 -18.22 -0.64 -28.16
CA ARG A 273 -18.97 -0.85 -26.90
C ARG A 273 -18.74 -2.24 -26.30
N ASP A 274 -18.64 -3.28 -27.12
CA ASP A 274 -18.45 -4.64 -26.66
C ASP A 274 -17.07 -4.80 -26.00
N VAL A 275 -16.04 -4.16 -26.55
CA VAL A 275 -14.70 -4.16 -25.94
C VAL A 275 -14.68 -3.35 -24.63
N ARG A 276 -15.43 -2.25 -24.53
CA ARG A 276 -15.60 -1.56 -23.23
C ARG A 276 -16.25 -2.46 -22.20
N HIS A 277 -17.31 -3.19 -22.57
CA HIS A 277 -17.98 -4.15 -21.70
C HIS A 277 -17.03 -5.26 -21.24
N GLU A 278 -16.30 -5.90 -22.17
CA GLU A 278 -15.31 -6.92 -21.86
C GLU A 278 -14.24 -6.37 -20.88
N LEU A 279 -13.68 -5.20 -21.17
CA LEU A 279 -12.65 -4.58 -20.32
C LEU A 279 -13.20 -4.25 -18.92
N TYR A 280 -14.42 -3.76 -18.83
CA TYR A 280 -15.10 -3.51 -17.57
C TYR A 280 -15.29 -4.79 -16.76
N GLU A 281 -15.83 -5.86 -17.38
CA GLU A 281 -16.01 -7.17 -16.74
C GLU A 281 -14.66 -7.76 -16.28
N HIS A 282 -13.63 -7.66 -17.10
CA HIS A 282 -12.27 -8.06 -16.73
C HIS A 282 -11.76 -7.33 -15.50
N SER A 283 -12.11 -6.06 -15.36
CA SER A 283 -11.70 -5.24 -14.23
C SER A 283 -12.45 -5.54 -12.94
N ILE A 284 -13.78 -5.57 -12.98
CA ILE A 284 -14.58 -5.75 -11.76
C ILE A 284 -14.46 -7.16 -11.18
N ASN A 285 -14.26 -8.18 -12.04
CA ASN A 285 -14.17 -9.58 -11.64
C ASN A 285 -12.71 -10.07 -11.49
N ARG A 286 -11.72 -9.17 -11.45
CA ARG A 286 -10.29 -9.55 -11.54
C ARG A 286 -9.81 -10.56 -10.49
N ALA A 287 -10.38 -10.57 -9.29
CA ALA A 287 -9.95 -11.44 -8.19
C ALA A 287 -11.08 -12.37 -7.71
N GLU A 288 -12.09 -12.63 -8.55
CA GLU A 288 -13.22 -13.52 -8.25
C GLU A 288 -13.59 -14.47 -9.40
N ARG A 289 -12.60 -14.87 -10.20
CA ARG A 289 -12.79 -15.73 -11.39
C ARG A 289 -12.83 -17.21 -11.08
N GLY A 290 -12.70 -17.62 -9.82
CA GLY A 290 -12.62 -19.03 -9.44
C GLY A 290 -11.28 -19.68 -9.81
N ASP A 291 -10.27 -18.90 -10.13
CA ASP A 291 -8.91 -19.33 -10.42
C ASP A 291 -8.00 -19.29 -9.18
N ALA A 292 -6.71 -19.56 -9.37
CA ALA A 292 -5.72 -19.55 -8.29
C ALA A 292 -5.58 -18.17 -7.60
N ASN A 293 -6.01 -17.07 -8.25
CA ASN A 293 -5.94 -15.71 -7.74
C ASN A 293 -7.25 -15.25 -7.08
N ASP A 294 -8.24 -16.12 -6.97
CA ASP A 294 -9.49 -15.81 -6.28
C ASP A 294 -9.24 -15.51 -4.80
N THR A 295 -9.78 -14.37 -4.33
CA THR A 295 -9.55 -13.87 -2.97
C THR A 295 -10.76 -13.99 -2.04
N ARG A 296 -11.92 -14.47 -2.54
CA ARG A 296 -13.19 -14.53 -1.81
C ARG A 296 -13.15 -15.30 -0.49
N ALA A 297 -12.46 -16.44 -0.42
CA ALA A 297 -12.31 -17.20 0.83
C ALA A 297 -11.43 -16.45 1.85
N ILE A 298 -10.36 -15.79 1.37
CA ILE A 298 -9.44 -15.03 2.21
C ILE A 298 -10.19 -13.89 2.89
N ILE A 299 -10.97 -13.12 2.15
CA ILE A 299 -11.73 -11.98 2.71
C ILE A 299 -12.74 -12.42 3.76
N THR A 300 -13.50 -13.46 3.47
CA THR A 300 -14.48 -14.01 4.42
C THR A 300 -13.79 -14.44 5.71
N LYS A 301 -12.65 -15.13 5.60
CA LYS A 301 -11.87 -15.56 6.78
C LYS A 301 -11.27 -14.37 7.53
N MET A 302 -10.72 -13.39 6.82
CA MET A 302 -10.18 -12.17 7.43
C MET A 302 -11.26 -11.38 8.16
N ALA A 303 -12.44 -11.21 7.56
CA ALA A 303 -13.57 -10.51 8.19
C ALA A 303 -13.98 -11.19 9.51
N TRP A 304 -14.09 -12.52 9.49
CA TRP A 304 -14.39 -13.29 10.68
C TRP A 304 -13.31 -13.14 11.77
N LEU A 305 -12.04 -13.29 11.42
CA LEU A 305 -10.92 -13.15 12.35
C LEU A 305 -10.86 -11.74 12.95
N ARG A 306 -11.09 -10.69 12.15
CA ARG A 306 -11.15 -9.30 12.61
C ARG A 306 -12.27 -9.08 13.61
N ALA A 307 -13.46 -9.67 13.38
CA ALA A 307 -14.56 -9.62 14.32
C ALA A 307 -14.24 -10.33 15.64
N GLN A 308 -13.60 -11.52 15.58
CA GLN A 308 -13.16 -12.24 16.78
C GLN A 308 -12.08 -11.46 17.57
N LYS A 309 -11.11 -10.89 16.85
CA LYS A 309 -10.06 -10.04 17.44
C LYS A 309 -10.66 -8.84 18.18
N ALA A 310 -11.58 -8.11 17.55
CA ALA A 310 -12.22 -6.95 18.16
C ALA A 310 -12.99 -7.31 19.44
N LYS A 311 -13.78 -8.39 19.40
CA LYS A 311 -14.50 -8.89 20.58
C LYS A 311 -13.55 -9.28 21.72
N LEU A 312 -12.44 -9.97 21.38
CA LEU A 312 -11.43 -10.35 22.38
C LEU A 312 -10.80 -9.13 23.04
N LEU A 313 -10.61 -8.04 22.31
CA LEU A 313 -10.09 -6.76 22.78
C LEU A 313 -11.14 -5.89 23.51
N GLY A 314 -12.38 -6.38 23.65
CA GLY A 314 -13.45 -5.67 24.36
C GLY A 314 -14.23 -4.66 23.52
N PHE A 315 -14.13 -4.72 22.19
CA PHE A 315 -14.86 -3.86 21.28
C PHE A 315 -16.07 -4.60 20.66
N PRO A 316 -17.18 -3.90 20.38
CA PRO A 316 -18.37 -4.52 19.78
C PRO A 316 -18.11 -5.05 18.37
N ASP A 317 -17.25 -4.40 17.60
CA ASP A 317 -16.89 -4.75 16.23
C ASP A 317 -15.48 -4.22 15.87
N TYR A 318 -15.00 -4.61 14.68
CA TYR A 318 -13.67 -4.23 14.19
C TYR A 318 -13.55 -2.73 13.91
N SER A 319 -14.61 -2.08 13.43
CA SER A 319 -14.59 -0.65 13.13
C SER A 319 -14.49 0.19 14.42
N ALA A 320 -15.17 -0.21 15.49
CA ALA A 320 -15.06 0.45 16.80
C ALA A 320 -13.63 0.35 17.36
N TRP A 321 -12.97 -0.81 17.20
CA TRP A 321 -11.56 -0.98 17.58
C TRP A 321 -10.63 -0.12 16.70
N LYS A 322 -10.80 -0.21 15.37
CA LYS A 322 -9.89 0.46 14.43
C LYS A 322 -10.00 1.98 14.46
N LEU A 323 -11.19 2.52 14.75
CA LEU A 323 -11.42 3.96 14.80
C LEU A 323 -11.04 4.60 16.15
N LYS A 324 -10.70 3.80 17.15
CA LYS A 324 -10.47 4.30 18.51
C LYS A 324 -9.36 5.36 18.60
N ASP A 325 -8.32 5.21 17.83
CA ASP A 325 -7.16 6.12 17.72
C ASP A 325 -7.25 7.07 16.51
N GLN A 326 -8.27 6.93 15.65
CA GLN A 326 -8.45 7.76 14.47
C GLN A 326 -9.21 9.06 14.79
N MET A 327 -9.16 10.04 13.88
CA MET A 327 -9.84 11.34 14.02
C MET A 327 -11.35 11.20 14.30
N ALA A 328 -12.02 10.28 13.63
CA ALA A 328 -13.47 10.06 13.77
C ALA A 328 -13.88 9.41 15.10
N LYS A 329 -12.98 8.71 15.79
CA LYS A 329 -13.17 8.05 17.09
C LYS A 329 -14.20 6.92 17.12
N THR A 330 -15.32 7.06 16.42
CA THR A 330 -16.43 6.08 16.49
C THR A 330 -17.03 5.77 15.10
N PRO A 331 -17.59 4.55 14.88
CA PRO A 331 -18.32 4.23 13.67
C PRO A 331 -19.49 5.17 13.41
N ALA A 332 -20.20 5.61 14.45
CA ALA A 332 -21.32 6.53 14.32
C ALA A 332 -20.91 7.88 13.71
N THR A 333 -19.74 8.42 14.11
CA THR A 333 -19.20 9.67 13.52
C THR A 333 -18.95 9.50 12.02
N VAL A 334 -18.36 8.36 11.61
CA VAL A 334 -18.11 8.05 10.20
C VAL A 334 -19.41 7.93 9.42
N MET A 335 -20.38 7.16 9.94
CA MET A 335 -21.68 6.96 9.28
C MET A 335 -22.45 8.26 9.13
N ASN A 336 -22.54 9.07 10.19
CA ASN A 336 -23.18 10.38 10.12
C ASN A 336 -22.56 11.31 9.07
N PHE A 337 -21.24 11.28 8.92
CA PHE A 337 -20.55 12.04 7.87
C PHE A 337 -20.89 11.52 6.47
N LEU A 338 -20.86 10.21 6.26
CA LEU A 338 -21.21 9.59 4.99
C LEU A 338 -22.68 9.81 4.62
N ASP A 339 -23.58 9.70 5.58
CA ASP A 339 -25.02 9.91 5.37
C ASP A 339 -25.34 11.35 4.90
N GLN A 340 -24.53 12.33 5.30
CA GLN A 340 -24.63 13.70 4.79
C GLN A 340 -24.13 13.84 3.35
N LEU A 341 -23.12 13.05 2.94
CA LEU A 341 -22.53 13.11 1.60
C LEU A 341 -23.34 12.33 0.55
N VAL A 342 -23.96 11.21 0.95
CA VAL A 342 -24.65 10.30 0.00
C VAL A 342 -25.79 10.98 -0.77
N PRO A 343 -26.72 11.76 -0.16
CA PRO A 343 -27.80 12.37 -0.91
C PRO A 343 -27.33 13.34 -2.00
N PRO A 344 -26.46 14.33 -1.74
CA PRO A 344 -25.98 15.25 -2.79
C PRO A 344 -25.12 14.52 -3.84
N ALA A 345 -24.30 13.51 -3.45
CA ALA A 345 -23.53 12.71 -4.40
C ALA A 345 -24.45 11.90 -5.34
N LYS A 346 -25.50 11.26 -4.82
CA LYS A 346 -26.49 10.55 -5.64
C LYS A 346 -27.24 11.49 -6.59
N ALA A 347 -27.64 12.67 -6.12
CA ALA A 347 -28.30 13.66 -6.97
C ALA A 347 -27.39 14.12 -8.11
N ARG A 348 -26.12 14.36 -7.82
CA ARG A 348 -25.12 14.73 -8.84
C ARG A 348 -24.86 13.58 -9.83
N ALA A 349 -24.64 12.37 -9.34
CA ALA A 349 -24.43 11.20 -10.18
C ALA A 349 -25.64 10.93 -11.11
N LYS A 350 -26.87 11.14 -10.59
CA LYS A 350 -28.08 11.03 -11.42
C LYS A 350 -28.09 12.08 -12.55
N ALA A 351 -27.81 13.33 -12.25
CA ALA A 351 -27.76 14.38 -13.25
C ALA A 351 -26.69 14.09 -14.33
N GLU A 352 -25.56 13.58 -13.92
CA GLU A 352 -24.50 13.17 -14.84
C GLU A 352 -24.87 11.94 -15.68
N ALA A 353 -25.64 11.00 -15.13
CA ALA A 353 -26.20 9.88 -15.89
C ALA A 353 -27.22 10.36 -16.94
N ASP A 354 -28.10 11.30 -16.55
CA ASP A 354 -29.09 11.88 -17.47
C ASP A 354 -28.41 12.61 -18.66
N ASP A 355 -27.33 13.38 -18.40
CA ASP A 355 -26.52 14.02 -19.44
C ASP A 355 -25.91 12.98 -20.41
N ARG A 356 -25.34 11.88 -19.90
CA ARG A 356 -24.74 10.80 -20.70
C ARG A 356 -25.81 10.05 -21.51
N GLN A 357 -26.98 9.78 -20.91
CA GLN A 357 -28.09 9.15 -21.63
C GLN A 357 -28.58 10.03 -22.80
N ALA A 358 -28.74 11.34 -22.57
CA ALA A 358 -29.11 12.27 -23.64
C ALA A 358 -28.07 12.31 -24.79
N MET A 359 -26.78 12.13 -24.45
CA MET A 359 -25.70 12.03 -25.45
C MET A 359 -25.82 10.73 -26.25
N ILE A 360 -26.09 9.59 -25.60
CA ILE A 360 -26.35 8.30 -26.25
C ILE A 360 -27.53 8.44 -27.24
N ASP A 361 -28.65 8.97 -26.78
CA ASP A 361 -29.86 9.13 -27.58
C ASP A 361 -29.62 9.97 -28.84
N ARG A 362 -28.88 11.08 -28.68
CA ARG A 362 -28.49 11.97 -29.79
C ARG A 362 -27.61 11.23 -30.80
N ASP A 363 -26.57 10.54 -30.33
CA ASP A 363 -25.58 9.90 -31.21
C ASP A 363 -26.20 8.68 -31.94
N GLN A 364 -27.02 7.89 -31.25
CA GLN A 364 -27.74 6.77 -31.89
C GLN A 364 -28.76 7.27 -32.91
N LYS A 365 -29.49 8.33 -32.63
CA LYS A 365 -30.41 8.96 -33.60
C LYS A 365 -29.66 9.48 -34.84
N ALA A 366 -28.53 10.14 -34.63
CA ALA A 366 -27.70 10.62 -35.75
C ALA A 366 -27.13 9.48 -36.63
N ALA A 367 -26.85 8.32 -36.00
CA ALA A 367 -26.41 7.11 -36.68
C ALA A 367 -27.57 6.27 -37.29
N GLY A 368 -28.83 6.67 -37.16
CA GLY A 368 -29.99 5.91 -37.61
C GLY A 368 -30.22 4.59 -36.86
N LYS A 369 -29.75 4.51 -35.63
CA LYS A 369 -29.80 3.31 -34.76
C LYS A 369 -30.78 3.50 -33.62
N ALA A 370 -31.25 2.38 -33.04
CA ALA A 370 -32.01 2.40 -31.80
C ALA A 370 -31.13 2.85 -30.64
N SER A 371 -31.69 3.68 -29.75
CA SER A 371 -31.00 4.06 -28.52
C SER A 371 -30.85 2.85 -27.57
N PHE A 372 -29.90 2.94 -26.65
CA PHE A 372 -29.69 1.96 -25.59
C PHE A 372 -29.55 2.65 -24.24
N GLN A 373 -29.78 1.91 -23.18
CA GLN A 373 -29.62 2.41 -21.81
C GLN A 373 -28.14 2.54 -21.46
N LEU A 374 -27.80 3.61 -20.75
CA LEU A 374 -26.48 3.82 -20.16
C LEU A 374 -26.13 2.69 -19.19
N GLU A 375 -24.98 2.06 -19.43
CA GLU A 375 -24.44 1.00 -18.59
C GLU A 375 -23.09 1.43 -17.98
N PRO A 376 -22.58 0.75 -16.93
CA PRO A 376 -21.34 1.13 -16.27
C PRO A 376 -20.14 1.25 -17.20
N TRP A 377 -20.02 0.40 -18.22
CA TRP A 377 -18.94 0.45 -19.21
C TRP A 377 -19.07 1.58 -20.24
N ASP A 378 -20.20 2.30 -20.24
CA ASP A 378 -20.44 3.47 -21.10
C ASP A 378 -20.08 4.78 -20.38
N TRP A 379 -19.94 4.75 -19.04
CA TRP A 379 -19.82 5.93 -18.18
C TRP A 379 -18.67 6.84 -18.56
N GLU A 380 -17.47 6.28 -18.71
CA GLU A 380 -16.26 7.07 -19.02
C GLU A 380 -16.30 7.60 -20.46
N TYR A 381 -16.69 6.76 -21.41
CA TYR A 381 -16.77 7.13 -22.81
C TYR A 381 -17.74 8.28 -23.05
N TYR A 382 -18.97 8.17 -22.59
CA TYR A 382 -19.96 9.24 -22.74
C TYR A 382 -19.70 10.42 -21.82
N GLY A 383 -19.03 10.23 -20.71
CA GLY A 383 -18.53 11.30 -19.86
C GLY A 383 -17.61 12.25 -20.62
N GLN A 384 -16.66 11.74 -21.36
CA GLN A 384 -15.78 12.55 -22.21
C GLN A 384 -16.54 13.25 -23.35
N GLN A 385 -17.52 12.58 -23.98
CA GLN A 385 -18.34 13.21 -25.03
C GLN A 385 -19.16 14.38 -24.48
N VAL A 386 -19.76 14.22 -23.28
CA VAL A 386 -20.46 15.30 -22.58
C VAL A 386 -19.52 16.45 -22.24
N GLN A 387 -18.34 16.15 -21.71
CA GLN A 387 -17.34 17.15 -21.36
C GLN A 387 -16.91 17.97 -22.59
N LYS A 388 -16.62 17.30 -23.69
CA LYS A 388 -16.28 17.94 -24.95
C LYS A 388 -17.43 18.81 -25.47
N ALA A 389 -18.65 18.31 -25.41
CA ALA A 389 -19.82 19.06 -25.88
C ALA A 389 -20.17 20.29 -25.03
N LYS A 390 -19.98 20.20 -23.69
CA LYS A 390 -20.33 21.28 -22.76
C LYS A 390 -19.25 22.34 -22.59
N TYR A 391 -17.96 21.93 -22.65
CA TYR A 391 -16.84 22.78 -22.24
C TYR A 391 -15.80 22.97 -23.36
N ASP A 392 -15.99 22.35 -24.52
CA ASP A 392 -15.02 22.32 -25.64
C ASP A 392 -13.61 21.91 -25.21
N ILE A 393 -13.53 21.02 -24.20
CA ILE A 393 -12.27 20.49 -23.69
C ILE A 393 -11.92 19.19 -24.44
N ASP A 394 -10.75 19.21 -25.07
CA ASP A 394 -10.12 18.02 -25.65
C ASP A 394 -8.85 17.70 -24.86
N GLU A 395 -8.91 16.64 -24.04
CA GLU A 395 -7.78 16.22 -23.19
C GLU A 395 -6.52 15.90 -24.00
N SER A 396 -6.65 15.50 -25.29
CA SER A 396 -5.50 15.25 -26.15
C SER A 396 -4.66 16.50 -26.42
N GLN A 397 -5.29 17.68 -26.40
CA GLN A 397 -4.61 18.96 -26.54
C GLN A 397 -3.99 19.47 -25.25
N VAL A 398 -4.53 19.03 -24.10
CA VAL A 398 -4.06 19.43 -22.75
C VAL A 398 -2.89 18.56 -22.30
N LYS A 399 -2.94 17.26 -22.59
CA LYS A 399 -1.94 16.27 -22.15
C LYS A 399 -0.48 16.64 -22.48
N PRO A 400 -0.12 17.21 -23.64
CA PRO A 400 1.27 17.57 -23.97
C PRO A 400 1.88 18.63 -23.03
N TYR A 401 1.04 19.42 -22.34
CA TYR A 401 1.52 20.41 -21.35
C TYR A 401 1.89 19.79 -20.01
N PHE A 402 1.58 18.51 -19.79
CA PHE A 402 1.83 17.79 -18.55
C PHE A 402 2.86 16.67 -18.74
N GLU A 403 3.96 16.98 -19.45
CA GLU A 403 5.10 16.08 -19.50
C GLU A 403 5.66 15.92 -18.08
N MET A 404 5.86 14.67 -17.63
CA MET A 404 6.12 14.32 -16.24
C MET A 404 7.35 15.04 -15.67
N LYS A 405 8.45 15.07 -16.44
CA LYS A 405 9.70 15.68 -15.97
C LYS A 405 9.57 17.20 -15.89
N ASP A 406 8.91 17.82 -16.86
CA ASP A 406 8.66 19.27 -16.87
C ASP A 406 7.77 19.69 -15.71
N VAL A 407 6.66 18.95 -15.47
CA VAL A 407 5.80 19.17 -14.31
C VAL A 407 6.54 19.00 -12.99
N LEU A 408 7.43 18.01 -12.89
CA LEU A 408 8.22 17.78 -11.69
C LEU A 408 9.21 18.93 -11.45
N GLU A 409 10.05 19.24 -12.43
CA GLU A 409 11.17 20.17 -12.28
C GLU A 409 10.69 21.63 -12.29
N ASN A 410 9.86 22.00 -13.26
CA ASN A 410 9.39 23.40 -13.46
C ASN A 410 8.06 23.69 -12.75
N GLY A 411 7.35 22.67 -12.26
CA GLY A 411 6.11 22.79 -11.49
C GLY A 411 6.33 22.51 -10.00
N VAL A 412 6.54 21.24 -9.64
CA VAL A 412 6.59 20.79 -8.24
C VAL A 412 7.81 21.39 -7.52
N PHE A 413 9.01 21.31 -8.11
CA PHE A 413 10.22 21.85 -7.50
C PHE A 413 10.20 23.38 -7.44
N TYR A 414 9.65 24.03 -8.47
CA TYR A 414 9.42 25.47 -8.44
C TYR A 414 8.49 25.88 -7.28
N ALA A 415 7.34 25.20 -7.13
CA ALA A 415 6.41 25.49 -6.05
C ALA A 415 7.02 25.25 -4.67
N ALA A 416 7.78 24.15 -4.50
CA ALA A 416 8.49 23.85 -3.27
C ALA A 416 9.56 24.90 -2.94
N HIS A 417 10.27 25.40 -3.97
CA HIS A 417 11.22 26.50 -3.80
C HIS A 417 10.53 27.80 -3.34
N GLN A 418 9.42 28.16 -3.99
CA GLN A 418 8.69 29.38 -3.63
C GLN A 418 8.09 29.32 -2.22
N LEU A 419 7.61 28.15 -1.78
CA LEU A 419 6.96 28.00 -0.48
C LEU A 419 7.94 27.79 0.68
N TYR A 420 9.01 27.03 0.43
CA TYR A 420 9.91 26.55 1.50
C TYR A 420 11.37 26.95 1.27
N GLY A 421 11.72 27.55 0.14
CA GLY A 421 13.08 27.92 -0.22
C GLY A 421 14.02 26.74 -0.51
N ILE A 422 13.50 25.51 -0.55
CA ILE A 422 14.31 24.32 -0.83
C ILE A 422 14.64 24.20 -2.31
N SER A 423 15.75 23.54 -2.64
CA SER A 423 16.17 23.31 -4.02
C SER A 423 16.53 21.83 -4.26
N PHE A 424 16.56 21.41 -5.52
CA PHE A 424 16.71 20.03 -5.92
C PHE A 424 17.83 19.92 -6.97
N LYS A 425 18.67 18.89 -6.81
CA LYS A 425 19.73 18.56 -7.77
C LYS A 425 19.66 17.08 -8.11
N GLN A 426 19.49 16.75 -9.39
CA GLN A 426 19.46 15.36 -9.82
C GLN A 426 20.78 14.64 -9.51
N ARG A 427 20.68 13.40 -9.03
CA ARG A 427 21.80 12.49 -8.73
C ARG A 427 21.68 11.26 -9.61
N THR A 428 22.70 10.97 -10.38
CA THR A 428 22.78 9.81 -11.28
C THR A 428 23.80 8.77 -10.82
N ASP A 429 24.50 9.07 -9.75
CA ASP A 429 25.57 8.27 -9.14
C ASP A 429 25.06 7.37 -8.00
N LEU A 430 23.82 7.54 -7.56
CA LEU A 430 23.22 6.72 -6.51
C LEU A 430 22.46 5.52 -7.10
N PRO A 431 22.60 4.32 -6.51
CA PRO A 431 21.90 3.15 -6.97
C PRO A 431 20.37 3.28 -6.72
N VAL A 432 19.59 2.69 -7.61
CA VAL A 432 18.13 2.66 -7.58
C VAL A 432 17.63 1.23 -7.74
N TRP A 433 16.40 0.96 -7.32
CA TRP A 433 15.76 -0.37 -7.44
C TRP A 433 15.21 -0.65 -8.84
N ASN A 434 14.97 0.38 -9.64
CA ASN A 434 14.50 0.26 -11.02
C ASN A 434 15.05 1.41 -11.86
N LYS A 435 15.37 1.13 -13.13
CA LYS A 435 15.98 2.10 -14.07
C LYS A 435 15.13 3.35 -14.32
N ASP A 436 13.83 3.28 -14.07
CA ASP A 436 12.89 4.38 -14.29
C ASP A 436 12.78 5.33 -13.08
N VAL A 437 13.50 5.04 -11.99
CA VAL A 437 13.52 5.87 -10.78
C VAL A 437 14.49 7.02 -10.93
N LEU A 438 14.01 8.23 -10.67
CA LEU A 438 14.83 9.44 -10.61
C LEU A 438 15.21 9.74 -9.15
N VAL A 439 16.44 10.21 -8.94
CA VAL A 439 16.92 10.60 -7.60
C VAL A 439 17.31 12.07 -7.62
N TYR A 440 16.87 12.80 -6.62
CA TYR A 440 17.25 14.20 -6.40
C TYR A 440 17.76 14.38 -4.97
N GLU A 441 18.86 15.10 -4.83
CA GLU A 441 19.31 15.60 -3.55
C GLU A 441 18.63 16.94 -3.26
N VAL A 442 18.06 17.05 -2.07
CA VAL A 442 17.29 18.21 -1.63
C VAL A 442 18.18 19.06 -0.74
N TYR A 443 18.17 20.37 -0.97
CA TYR A 443 18.96 21.34 -0.21
C TYR A 443 18.06 22.35 0.48
N ASN A 444 18.42 22.73 1.68
CA ASN A 444 17.76 23.79 2.43
C ASN A 444 18.16 25.18 1.90
N THR A 445 17.50 26.22 2.37
CA THR A 445 17.76 27.63 2.00
C THR A 445 19.19 28.09 2.23
N ASP A 446 19.90 27.51 3.20
CA ASP A 446 21.31 27.77 3.50
C ASP A 446 22.29 26.94 2.64
N GLY A 447 21.80 26.20 1.66
CA GLY A 447 22.58 25.36 0.76
C GLY A 447 23.03 24.03 1.37
N LYS A 448 22.65 23.72 2.61
CA LYS A 448 22.99 22.44 3.23
C LYS A 448 22.09 21.30 2.73
N PRO A 449 22.65 20.11 2.53
CA PRO A 449 21.87 18.94 2.14
C PRO A 449 20.82 18.61 3.22
N LEU A 450 19.58 18.40 2.78
CA LEU A 450 18.43 18.06 3.63
C LEU A 450 18.06 16.59 3.56
N GLY A 451 18.13 15.98 2.37
CA GLY A 451 17.75 14.60 2.15
C GLY A 451 17.81 14.19 0.69
N LEU A 452 17.32 12.97 0.40
CA LEU A 452 17.17 12.44 -0.95
C LEU A 452 15.68 12.27 -1.26
N PHE A 453 15.29 12.62 -2.47
CA PHE A 453 13.97 12.40 -3.02
C PHE A 453 14.05 11.39 -4.17
N TYR A 454 13.41 10.23 -4.01
CA TYR A 454 13.28 9.21 -5.04
C TYR A 454 11.91 9.31 -5.69
N ALA A 455 11.89 9.45 -7.02
CA ALA A 455 10.68 9.61 -7.81
C ALA A 455 10.45 8.37 -8.69
N ASP A 456 9.49 7.52 -8.35
CA ASP A 456 9.08 6.32 -9.06
C ASP A 456 7.64 6.45 -9.56
N TYR A 457 7.43 7.18 -10.66
CA TYR A 457 6.10 7.55 -11.16
C TYR A 457 5.47 6.53 -12.11
N PHE A 458 6.30 5.70 -12.77
CA PHE A 458 5.78 4.80 -13.79
C PHE A 458 5.17 3.53 -13.19
N LYS A 459 3.99 3.16 -13.69
CA LYS A 459 3.32 1.92 -13.31
C LYS A 459 3.93 0.73 -14.05
N ARG A 460 4.11 -0.38 -13.33
CA ARG A 460 4.58 -1.68 -13.82
C ARG A 460 3.63 -2.78 -13.37
N ASP A 461 3.64 -3.95 -14.04
CA ASP A 461 2.77 -5.09 -13.68
C ASP A 461 3.09 -5.68 -12.29
N ASN A 462 4.33 -5.52 -11.84
CA ASN A 462 4.83 -5.97 -10.55
C ASN A 462 4.88 -4.85 -9.50
N LYS A 463 4.25 -3.71 -9.76
CA LYS A 463 4.10 -2.59 -8.83
C LYS A 463 2.69 -2.55 -8.30
N ALA A 464 2.52 -2.52 -6.97
CA ALA A 464 1.22 -2.41 -6.34
C ALA A 464 0.45 -1.18 -6.85
N GLY A 465 -0.88 -1.29 -6.94
CA GLY A 465 -1.74 -0.17 -7.29
C GLY A 465 -1.80 0.83 -6.14
N GLY A 466 -1.76 2.12 -6.43
CA GLY A 466 -1.95 3.22 -5.48
C GLY A 466 -2.80 4.29 -6.12
#